data_680bcb84790944c6e0ab5f6d3b18379c
#
_entry.id   680bcb84790944c6e0ab5f6d3b18379c
#
_cell.length_a   1.000
_cell.length_b   1.000
_cell.length_c   1.000
_cell.angle_alpha   90.00
_cell.angle_beta   90.00
_cell.angle_gamma   90.00
#
_symmetry.space_group_name_H-M   'P 1'
#
loop_
_entity.id
_entity.type
_entity.pdbx_description
1 polymer ?
#
loop_
_entity_poly.entity_id
_entity_poly.type
_entity_poly.pdbx_seq_one_letter_code
_entity_poly.pdbx_strand_id
1 'polypeptide(L)'
;MAYFSCTVGAGFASGQEMLQYYAAFGGWGIIGAAIALILMPLIAMIAMQYGSYFQATSHDRVFTSVTSKLMARFIDYTITFTQFCISFVMLAGAGANLNQQFDTPLWFGSALMAVAVIICGFLNVEKVTNVLGSITPFIVVLLVIVSIHSYLNPPEDIGAAFEFAQNNVATTLPNWWVSTFNYVGIAMMGGISMGIIMGGDMLDLKTAGRGGMLGGLLFGILLVMMVIAMLFNSETVYQDALPTLSLITAISTPLGTFASIIIYVMIFSTALGNFYSLSRRVVAKKPEHFHKALIILVLIGFGLSFLDFATLVGFVFPITGYLAL
;
A
#
# COMPACT_ATOMS: atom_id res chain seq x y z
N MET A 1 4.45 -13.22 9.50
CA MET A 1 5.12 -11.91 9.59
C MET A 1 5.61 -11.41 8.23
N ALA A 2 6.42 -12.15 7.46
CA ALA A 2 6.92 -11.66 6.16
C ALA A 2 5.81 -11.25 5.17
N TYR A 3 4.76 -12.07 5.00
CA TYR A 3 3.61 -11.71 4.15
C TYR A 3 2.93 -10.42 4.61
N PHE A 4 2.69 -10.27 5.90
CA PHE A 4 2.12 -9.06 6.50
C PHE A 4 2.98 -7.81 6.19
N SER A 5 4.30 -7.91 6.35
CA SER A 5 5.22 -6.80 6.04
C SER A 5 5.19 -6.40 4.57
N CYS A 6 4.94 -7.33 3.65
CA CYS A 6 4.81 -7.04 2.22
C CYS A 6 3.47 -6.38 1.86
N THR A 7 2.40 -6.67 2.64
CA THR A 7 1.07 -6.10 2.39
C THR A 7 0.87 -4.73 3.02
N VAL A 8 1.54 -4.44 4.15
CA VAL A 8 1.56 -3.10 4.75
C VAL A 8 2.50 -2.22 3.94
N GLY A 9 1.99 -1.63 2.86
CA GLY A 9 2.72 -0.70 2.01
C GLY A 9 2.68 0.73 2.52
N ALA A 10 3.40 1.61 1.83
CA ALA A 10 3.45 3.03 2.16
C ALA A 10 2.09 3.74 2.02
N GLY A 11 1.23 3.33 1.09
CA GLY A 11 -0.13 3.84 0.94
C GLY A 11 -0.96 3.58 2.19
N PHE A 12 -0.87 2.36 2.75
CA PHE A 12 -1.48 2.02 4.03
C PHE A 12 -0.90 2.87 5.18
N ALA A 13 0.43 3.01 5.23
CA ALA A 13 1.11 3.77 6.28
C ALA A 13 0.75 5.27 6.27
N SER A 14 0.45 5.86 5.10
CA SER A 14 0.02 7.25 4.98
C SER A 14 -1.36 7.52 5.59
N GLY A 15 -2.23 6.51 5.66
CA GLY A 15 -3.63 6.63 6.09
C GLY A 15 -4.59 7.08 4.99
N GLN A 16 -4.09 7.55 3.85
CA GLN A 16 -4.92 8.10 2.79
C GLN A 16 -5.87 7.07 2.17
N GLU A 17 -5.42 5.82 2.08
CA GLU A 17 -6.27 4.71 1.61
C GLU A 17 -7.45 4.47 2.58
N MET A 18 -7.21 4.46 3.90
CA MET A 18 -8.27 4.27 4.89
C MET A 18 -9.26 5.42 4.87
N LEU A 19 -8.76 6.64 4.69
CA LEU A 19 -9.59 7.84 4.61
C LEU A 19 -10.52 7.77 3.39
N GLN A 20 -9.99 7.58 2.18
CA GLN A 20 -10.75 7.64 0.93
C GLN A 20 -11.58 6.40 0.62
N TYR A 21 -11.11 5.20 0.99
CA TYR A 21 -11.80 3.95 0.68
C TYR A 21 -12.85 3.57 1.71
N TYR A 22 -12.69 4.01 2.95
CA TYR A 22 -13.58 3.58 4.04
C TYR A 22 -14.19 4.76 4.80
N ALA A 23 -13.39 5.66 5.36
CA ALA A 23 -13.91 6.76 6.19
C ALA A 23 -14.83 7.68 5.40
N ALA A 24 -14.61 7.90 4.10
CA ALA A 24 -15.49 8.65 3.21
C ALA A 24 -16.94 8.13 3.15
N PHE A 25 -17.22 6.93 3.65
CA PHE A 25 -18.56 6.34 3.70
C PHE A 25 -19.15 6.32 5.12
N GLY A 26 -18.53 7.03 6.07
CA GLY A 26 -18.99 7.09 7.47
C GLY A 26 -19.06 5.70 8.11
N GLY A 27 -20.12 5.41 8.83
CA GLY A 27 -20.31 4.12 9.50
C GLY A 27 -20.34 2.90 8.56
N TRP A 28 -20.77 3.07 7.30
CA TRP A 28 -20.72 2.01 6.28
C TRP A 28 -19.30 1.59 5.92
N GLY A 29 -18.34 2.50 6.07
CA GLY A 29 -16.92 2.19 5.88
C GLY A 29 -16.39 1.16 6.88
N ILE A 30 -16.89 1.15 8.12
CA ILE A 30 -16.53 0.14 9.13
C ILE A 30 -17.03 -1.25 8.70
N ILE A 31 -18.25 -1.34 8.14
CA ILE A 31 -18.78 -2.60 7.61
C ILE A 31 -17.92 -3.08 6.44
N GLY A 32 -17.54 -2.17 5.54
CA GLY A 32 -16.61 -2.48 4.45
C GLY A 32 -15.27 -3.00 4.95
N ALA A 33 -14.68 -2.36 5.96
CA ALA A 33 -13.42 -2.80 6.56
C ALA A 33 -13.55 -4.18 7.25
N ALA A 34 -14.71 -4.46 7.89
CA ALA A 34 -15.00 -5.78 8.47
C ALA A 34 -15.11 -6.89 7.40
N ILE A 35 -15.68 -6.57 6.23
CA ILE A 35 -15.69 -7.50 5.08
C ILE A 35 -14.27 -7.73 4.58
N ALA A 36 -13.46 -6.70 4.43
CA ALA A 36 -12.06 -6.83 4.04
C ALA A 36 -11.25 -7.66 5.06
N LEU A 37 -11.52 -7.50 6.36
CA LEU A 37 -10.93 -8.33 7.43
C LEU A 37 -11.19 -9.84 7.23
N ILE A 38 -12.30 -10.21 6.61
CA ILE A 38 -12.62 -11.61 6.29
C ILE A 38 -11.96 -12.04 4.98
N LEU A 39 -12.04 -11.20 3.94
CA LEU A 39 -11.57 -11.56 2.59
C LEU A 39 -10.04 -11.64 2.51
N MET A 40 -9.31 -10.69 3.12
CA MET A 40 -7.86 -10.63 3.06
C MET A 40 -7.17 -11.91 3.57
N PRO A 41 -7.52 -12.46 4.75
CA PRO A 41 -6.95 -13.73 5.22
C PRO A 41 -7.24 -14.90 4.30
N LEU A 42 -8.46 -14.97 3.74
CA LEU A 42 -8.86 -16.06 2.83
C LEU A 42 -8.05 -16.03 1.53
N ILE A 43 -7.92 -14.86 0.91
CA ILE A 43 -7.16 -14.71 -0.33
C ILE A 43 -5.67 -14.97 -0.08
N ALA A 44 -5.12 -14.45 1.01
CA ALA A 44 -3.73 -14.70 1.40
C ALA A 44 -3.44 -16.19 1.65
N MET A 45 -4.35 -16.87 2.33
CA MET A 45 -4.28 -18.31 2.57
C MET A 45 -4.24 -19.08 1.25
N ILE A 46 -5.17 -18.78 0.35
CA ILE A 46 -5.28 -19.43 -0.98
C ILE A 46 -4.01 -19.17 -1.79
N ALA A 47 -3.54 -17.94 -1.85
CA ALA A 47 -2.34 -17.57 -2.60
C ALA A 47 -1.10 -18.34 -2.13
N MET A 48 -0.88 -18.42 -0.81
CA MET A 48 0.25 -19.17 -0.25
C MET A 48 0.10 -20.69 -0.42
N GLN A 49 -1.12 -21.23 -0.34
CA GLN A 49 -1.36 -22.65 -0.61
C GLN A 49 -1.10 -23.01 -2.07
N TYR A 50 -1.55 -22.19 -3.03
CA TYR A 50 -1.23 -22.43 -4.44
C TYR A 50 0.28 -22.31 -4.68
N GLY A 51 0.95 -21.34 -4.06
CA GLY A 51 2.40 -21.24 -4.11
C GLY A 51 3.10 -22.52 -3.66
N SER A 52 2.71 -23.03 -2.48
CA SER A 52 3.24 -24.27 -1.92
C SER A 52 2.94 -25.49 -2.80
N TYR A 53 1.69 -25.63 -3.28
CA TYR A 53 1.28 -26.74 -4.13
C TYR A 53 2.10 -26.85 -5.42
N PHE A 54 2.32 -25.70 -6.09
CA PHE A 54 3.09 -25.66 -7.35
C PHE A 54 4.59 -25.50 -7.12
N GLN A 55 5.08 -25.39 -5.88
CA GLN A 55 6.48 -25.03 -5.57
C GLN A 55 6.93 -23.85 -6.44
N ALA A 56 6.12 -22.78 -6.42
CA ALA A 56 6.18 -21.70 -7.38
C ALA A 56 7.34 -20.75 -7.06
N THR A 57 8.28 -20.59 -7.97
CA THR A 57 9.34 -19.57 -7.92
C THR A 57 8.93 -18.24 -8.54
N SER A 58 7.77 -18.23 -9.24
CA SER A 58 7.15 -17.03 -9.81
C SER A 58 5.63 -17.20 -9.84
N HIS A 59 4.90 -16.08 -9.79
CA HIS A 59 3.43 -16.09 -9.86
C HIS A 59 2.92 -16.55 -11.23
N ASP A 60 3.67 -16.33 -12.33
CA ASP A 60 3.27 -16.69 -13.70
C ASP A 60 2.96 -18.17 -13.85
N ARG A 61 3.74 -19.02 -13.18
CA ARG A 61 3.56 -20.48 -13.24
C ARG A 61 2.19 -20.89 -12.66
N VAL A 62 1.76 -20.23 -11.60
CA VAL A 62 0.45 -20.49 -10.99
C VAL A 62 -0.67 -19.97 -11.88
N PHE A 63 -0.59 -18.72 -12.33
CA PHE A 63 -1.64 -18.13 -13.18
C PHE A 63 -1.81 -18.89 -14.50
N THR A 64 -0.73 -19.28 -15.15
CA THR A 64 -0.83 -20.05 -16.42
C THR A 64 -1.37 -21.48 -16.23
N SER A 65 -1.27 -22.05 -15.02
CA SER A 65 -1.81 -23.39 -14.73
C SER A 65 -3.29 -23.37 -14.33
N VAL A 66 -3.77 -22.23 -13.78
CA VAL A 66 -5.14 -22.11 -13.24
C VAL A 66 -6.07 -21.38 -14.21
N THR A 67 -5.51 -20.57 -15.14
CA THR A 67 -6.32 -19.78 -16.07
C THR A 67 -5.90 -19.97 -17.54
N SER A 68 -6.70 -19.42 -18.48
CA SER A 68 -6.35 -19.43 -19.90
C SER A 68 -5.12 -18.54 -20.16
N LYS A 69 -4.36 -18.85 -21.23
CA LYS A 69 -3.19 -18.06 -21.63
C LYS A 69 -3.50 -16.58 -21.89
N LEU A 70 -4.73 -16.27 -22.35
CA LEU A 70 -5.18 -14.90 -22.58
C LEU A 70 -5.37 -14.16 -21.25
N MET A 71 -6.05 -14.80 -20.29
CA MET A 71 -6.30 -14.23 -18.98
C MET A 71 -4.99 -14.06 -18.19
N ALA A 72 -4.09 -15.03 -18.26
CA ALA A 72 -2.77 -14.91 -17.62
C ALA A 72 -1.98 -13.69 -18.14
N ARG A 73 -2.02 -13.42 -19.46
CA ARG A 73 -1.41 -12.21 -20.03
C ARG A 73 -2.10 -10.93 -19.56
N PHE A 74 -3.43 -10.92 -19.52
CA PHE A 74 -4.18 -9.76 -19.03
C PHE A 74 -3.80 -9.44 -17.58
N ILE A 75 -3.76 -10.44 -16.71
CA ILE A 75 -3.33 -10.30 -15.31
C ILE A 75 -1.88 -9.75 -15.24
N ASP A 76 -0.96 -10.27 -16.06
CA ASP A 76 0.43 -9.81 -16.06
C ASP A 76 0.57 -8.34 -16.51
N TYR A 77 -0.17 -7.91 -17.52
CA TYR A 77 -0.22 -6.50 -17.92
C TYR A 77 -0.86 -5.61 -16.84
N THR A 78 -1.92 -6.08 -16.19
CA THR A 78 -2.57 -5.36 -15.09
C THR A 78 -1.60 -5.18 -13.92
N ILE A 79 -0.88 -6.23 -13.51
CA ILE A 79 0.15 -6.15 -12.47
C ILE A 79 1.24 -5.14 -12.85
N THR A 80 1.72 -5.19 -14.10
CA THR A 80 2.76 -4.28 -14.59
C THR A 80 2.30 -2.82 -14.57
N PHE A 81 1.07 -2.56 -15.02
CA PHE A 81 0.45 -1.23 -14.99
C PHE A 81 0.26 -0.74 -13.56
N THR A 82 -0.27 -1.59 -12.67
CA THR A 82 -0.45 -1.26 -11.24
C THR A 82 0.89 -0.94 -10.56
N GLN A 83 1.95 -1.70 -10.84
CA GLN A 83 3.29 -1.41 -10.32
C GLN A 83 3.80 -0.05 -10.76
N PHE A 84 3.59 0.32 -12.03
CA PHE A 84 3.94 1.66 -12.52
C PHE A 84 3.15 2.75 -11.80
N CYS A 85 1.84 2.56 -11.67
CA CYS A 85 0.95 3.49 -10.98
C CYS A 85 1.38 3.70 -9.52
N ILE A 86 1.58 2.63 -8.77
CA ILE A 86 2.05 2.71 -7.38
C ILE A 86 3.40 3.42 -7.32
N SER A 87 4.32 3.13 -8.24
CA SER A 87 5.67 3.71 -8.24
C SER A 87 5.67 5.24 -8.28
N PHE A 88 4.92 5.86 -9.19
CA PHE A 88 4.91 7.33 -9.27
C PHE A 88 4.07 7.98 -8.17
N VAL A 89 2.99 7.32 -7.71
CA VAL A 89 2.23 7.76 -6.53
C VAL A 89 3.13 7.79 -5.29
N MET A 90 4.04 6.82 -5.14
CA MET A 90 5.01 6.84 -4.05
C MET A 90 5.99 8.03 -4.13
N LEU A 91 6.42 8.44 -5.32
CA LEU A 91 7.24 9.66 -5.45
C LEU A 91 6.47 10.91 -5.01
N ALA A 92 5.19 11.04 -5.37
CA ALA A 92 4.33 12.13 -4.90
C ALA A 92 4.15 12.07 -3.37
N GLY A 93 3.93 10.88 -2.81
CA GLY A 93 3.81 10.66 -1.36
C GLY A 93 5.07 11.05 -0.59
N ALA A 94 6.26 10.84 -1.16
CA ALA A 94 7.52 11.29 -0.58
C ALA A 94 7.61 12.82 -0.52
N GLY A 95 7.16 13.51 -1.56
CA GLY A 95 7.04 14.96 -1.59
C GLY A 95 6.09 15.47 -0.52
N ALA A 96 4.90 14.89 -0.48
CA ALA A 96 3.86 15.24 0.49
C ALA A 96 4.30 15.01 1.94
N ASN A 97 5.03 13.91 2.21
CA ASN A 97 5.53 13.59 3.54
C ASN A 97 6.48 14.67 4.08
N LEU A 98 7.49 15.06 3.30
CA LEU A 98 8.43 16.09 3.72
C LEU A 98 7.78 17.49 3.75
N ASN A 99 6.86 17.77 2.84
CA ASN A 99 6.11 19.02 2.86
C ASN A 99 5.27 19.14 4.13
N GLN A 100 4.49 18.12 4.46
CA GLN A 100 3.58 18.14 5.62
C GLN A 100 4.33 18.21 6.96
N GLN A 101 5.52 17.62 7.08
CA GLN A 101 6.28 17.60 8.33
C GLN A 101 7.26 18.76 8.48
N PHE A 102 7.86 19.22 7.39
CA PHE A 102 8.98 20.16 7.41
C PHE A 102 8.76 21.41 6.54
N ASP A 103 7.55 21.61 6.01
CA ASP A 103 7.20 22.74 5.11
C ASP A 103 8.12 22.86 3.88
N THR A 104 8.74 21.76 3.44
CA THR A 104 9.60 21.75 2.26
C THR A 104 8.76 21.78 0.98
N PRO A 105 9.28 22.33 -0.14
CA PRO A 105 8.57 22.24 -1.41
C PRO A 105 8.32 20.79 -1.82
N LEU A 106 7.12 20.47 -2.33
CA LEU A 106 6.72 19.11 -2.74
C LEU A 106 7.74 18.43 -3.66
N TRP A 107 8.27 19.18 -4.65
CA TRP A 107 9.24 18.66 -5.60
C TRP A 107 10.55 18.20 -4.95
N PHE A 108 10.94 18.79 -3.82
CA PHE A 108 12.19 18.45 -3.13
C PHE A 108 12.16 17.02 -2.58
N GLY A 109 11.09 16.66 -1.86
CA GLY A 109 10.94 15.31 -1.33
C GLY A 109 10.81 14.24 -2.43
N SER A 110 10.08 14.57 -3.51
CA SER A 110 9.95 13.69 -4.69
C SER A 110 11.29 13.51 -5.42
N ALA A 111 12.08 14.60 -5.60
CA ALA A 111 13.39 14.54 -6.25
C ALA A 111 14.38 13.73 -5.41
N LEU A 112 14.44 13.98 -4.09
CA LEU A 112 15.30 13.23 -3.18
C LEU A 112 14.98 11.72 -3.24
N MET A 113 13.70 11.39 -3.27
CA MET A 113 13.23 9.99 -3.42
C MET A 113 13.64 9.40 -4.77
N ALA A 114 13.44 10.13 -5.87
CA ALA A 114 13.81 9.66 -7.21
C ALA A 114 15.32 9.39 -7.31
N VAL A 115 16.16 10.28 -6.79
CA VAL A 115 17.62 10.11 -6.73
C VAL A 115 17.99 8.88 -5.89
N ALA A 116 17.39 8.73 -4.71
CA ALA A 116 17.63 7.57 -3.85
C ALA A 116 17.25 6.25 -4.52
N VAL A 117 16.10 6.20 -5.22
CA VAL A 117 15.65 5.01 -5.98
C VAL A 117 16.63 4.69 -7.11
N ILE A 118 17.10 5.68 -7.85
CA ILE A 118 18.09 5.45 -8.92
C ILE A 118 19.38 4.91 -8.33
N ILE A 119 19.96 5.55 -7.31
CA ILE A 119 21.23 5.12 -6.69
C ILE A 119 21.12 3.70 -6.14
N CYS A 120 20.08 3.42 -5.34
CA CYS A 120 19.89 2.11 -4.75
C CYS A 120 19.48 1.04 -5.76
N GLY A 121 18.86 1.41 -6.87
CA GLY A 121 18.55 0.50 -7.96
C GLY A 121 19.77 -0.03 -8.71
N PHE A 122 20.94 0.62 -8.57
CA PHE A 122 22.24 0.10 -9.05
C PHE A 122 22.90 -0.88 -8.06
N LEU A 123 22.40 -0.95 -6.81
CA LEU A 123 22.91 -1.86 -5.80
C LEU A 123 22.17 -3.21 -5.83
N ASN A 124 22.53 -4.11 -4.94
CA ASN A 124 21.76 -5.33 -4.72
C ASN A 124 20.44 -5.00 -4.00
N VAL A 125 19.38 -4.76 -4.79
CA VAL A 125 18.07 -4.34 -4.31
C VAL A 125 17.46 -5.33 -3.32
N GLU A 126 17.71 -6.63 -3.48
CA GLU A 126 17.22 -7.66 -2.58
C GLU A 126 17.77 -7.48 -1.16
N LYS A 127 19.04 -7.15 -1.02
CA LYS A 127 19.63 -6.82 0.30
C LYS A 127 19.08 -5.52 0.86
N VAL A 128 18.90 -4.51 0.02
CA VAL A 128 18.35 -3.21 0.44
C VAL A 128 16.91 -3.36 0.92
N THR A 129 16.06 -4.05 0.16
CA THR A 129 14.64 -4.27 0.53
C THR A 129 14.48 -5.14 1.78
N ASN A 130 15.37 -6.12 2.00
CA ASN A 130 15.36 -6.92 3.22
C ASN A 130 15.68 -6.08 4.47
N VAL A 131 16.66 -5.17 4.36
CA VAL A 131 16.97 -4.24 5.46
C VAL A 131 15.80 -3.28 5.71
N LEU A 132 15.23 -2.74 4.66
CA LEU A 132 14.08 -1.82 4.75
C LEU A 132 12.82 -2.51 5.28
N GLY A 133 12.62 -3.79 4.97
CA GLY A 133 11.51 -4.59 5.51
C GLY A 133 11.52 -4.72 7.04
N SER A 134 12.70 -4.57 7.67
CA SER A 134 12.83 -4.56 9.13
C SER A 134 12.22 -3.31 9.79
N ILE A 135 11.85 -2.29 9.03
CA ILE A 135 11.22 -1.05 9.51
C ILE A 135 9.70 -1.23 9.68
N THR A 136 9.09 -2.18 8.98
CA THR A 136 7.64 -2.43 9.06
C THR A 136 7.12 -2.61 10.50
N PRO A 137 7.78 -3.31 11.42
CA PRO A 137 7.29 -3.41 12.79
C PRO A 137 7.15 -2.06 13.50
N PHE A 138 8.02 -1.10 13.21
CA PHE A 138 7.97 0.22 13.84
C PHE A 138 6.74 1.02 13.39
N ILE A 139 6.42 1.00 12.08
CA ILE A 139 5.19 1.67 11.61
C ILE A 139 3.95 0.99 12.18
N VAL A 140 3.92 -0.34 12.27
CA VAL A 140 2.79 -1.06 12.87
C VAL A 140 2.57 -0.63 14.31
N VAL A 141 3.64 -0.50 15.10
CA VAL A 141 3.55 0.01 16.47
C VAL A 141 2.98 1.43 16.50
N LEU A 142 3.44 2.31 15.62
CA LEU A 142 2.92 3.68 15.51
C LEU A 142 1.43 3.70 15.13
N LEU A 143 1.00 2.87 14.17
CA LEU A 143 -0.41 2.76 13.78
C LEU A 143 -1.29 2.24 14.91
N VAL A 144 -0.79 1.29 15.69
CA VAL A 144 -1.48 0.78 16.89
C VAL A 144 -1.58 1.88 17.95
N ILE A 145 -0.51 2.65 18.20
CA ILE A 145 -0.51 3.77 19.14
C ILE A 145 -1.56 4.80 18.74
N VAL A 146 -1.59 5.22 17.47
CA VAL A 146 -2.58 6.17 16.95
C VAL A 146 -3.99 5.65 17.14
N SER A 147 -4.23 4.39 16.78
CA SER A 147 -5.57 3.79 16.91
C SER A 147 -6.02 3.74 18.37
N ILE A 148 -5.15 3.32 19.28
CA ILE A 148 -5.46 3.28 20.72
C ILE A 148 -5.70 4.70 21.23
N HIS A 149 -4.87 5.67 20.86
CA HIS A 149 -5.05 7.07 21.27
C HIS A 149 -6.39 7.61 20.80
N SER A 150 -6.77 7.36 19.54
CA SER A 150 -8.08 7.78 18.99
C SER A 150 -9.25 7.11 19.70
N TYR A 151 -9.12 5.85 20.12
CA TYR A 151 -10.17 5.15 20.87
C TYR A 151 -10.32 5.65 22.31
N LEU A 152 -9.23 6.10 22.91
CA LEU A 152 -9.27 6.67 24.27
C LEU A 152 -9.77 8.11 24.28
N ASN A 153 -9.74 8.82 23.15
CA ASN A 153 -10.19 10.18 22.96
C ASN A 153 -11.21 10.24 21.81
N PRO A 154 -12.39 9.59 21.95
CA PRO A 154 -13.41 9.61 20.90
C PRO A 154 -14.00 11.03 20.76
N PRO A 155 -14.55 11.38 19.59
CA PRO A 155 -15.28 12.64 19.43
C PRO A 155 -16.50 12.67 20.35
N GLU A 156 -16.94 13.87 20.75
CA GLU A 156 -18.11 14.06 21.62
C GLU A 156 -19.38 13.47 20.99
N ASP A 157 -19.55 13.64 19.68
CA ASP A 157 -20.62 13.02 18.88
C ASP A 157 -20.03 12.18 17.76
N ILE A 158 -20.07 10.86 17.95
CA ILE A 158 -19.60 9.88 16.96
C ILE A 158 -20.47 9.93 15.70
N GLY A 159 -21.79 10.18 15.83
CA GLY A 159 -22.69 10.29 14.68
C GLY A 159 -22.33 11.50 13.81
N ALA A 160 -22.09 12.64 14.42
CA ALA A 160 -21.66 13.85 13.72
C ALA A 160 -20.30 13.66 13.00
N ALA A 161 -19.35 12.99 13.64
CA ALA A 161 -18.06 12.69 13.02
C ALA A 161 -18.19 11.77 11.78
N PHE A 162 -19.11 10.79 11.82
CA PHE A 162 -19.39 9.91 10.69
C PHE A 162 -20.09 10.64 9.55
N GLU A 163 -21.05 11.52 9.88
CA GLU A 163 -21.73 12.37 8.89
C GLU A 163 -20.76 13.37 8.28
N PHE A 164 -19.90 13.98 9.08
CA PHE A 164 -18.85 14.87 8.59
C PHE A 164 -17.94 14.16 7.58
N ALA A 165 -17.46 12.95 7.92
CA ALA A 165 -16.59 12.17 7.03
C ALA A 165 -17.31 11.87 5.71
N GLN A 166 -18.58 11.47 5.74
CA GLN A 166 -19.37 11.15 4.55
C GLN A 166 -19.59 12.35 3.63
N ASN A 167 -19.71 13.55 4.19
CA ASN A 167 -19.99 14.77 3.43
C ASN A 167 -18.73 15.51 2.95
N ASN A 168 -17.59 15.36 3.62
CA ASN A 168 -16.41 16.18 3.39
C ASN A 168 -15.19 15.40 2.89
N VAL A 169 -15.08 14.09 3.18
CA VAL A 169 -13.95 13.29 2.69
C VAL A 169 -14.14 12.96 1.21
N ALA A 170 -13.19 13.38 0.38
CA ALA A 170 -13.24 13.13 -1.05
C ALA A 170 -13.02 11.64 -1.36
N THR A 171 -13.89 11.09 -2.21
CA THR A 171 -13.73 9.75 -2.80
C THR A 171 -14.27 9.74 -4.22
N THR A 172 -13.67 8.95 -5.10
CA THR A 172 -14.15 8.73 -6.47
C THR A 172 -14.99 7.45 -6.61
N LEU A 173 -15.10 6.69 -5.52
CA LEU A 173 -15.82 5.43 -5.50
C LEU A 173 -17.32 5.67 -5.21
N PRO A 174 -18.23 4.97 -5.93
CA PRO A 174 -19.65 5.31 -5.92
C PRO A 174 -20.36 4.94 -4.61
N ASN A 175 -19.86 3.92 -3.89
CA ASN A 175 -20.45 3.42 -2.66
C ASN A 175 -19.49 2.51 -1.90
N TRP A 176 -19.77 2.27 -0.62
CA TRP A 176 -18.91 1.56 0.32
C TRP A 176 -18.59 0.10 -0.09
N TRP A 177 -19.53 -0.62 -0.71
CA TRP A 177 -19.27 -2.02 -1.09
C TRP A 177 -18.37 -2.11 -2.33
N VAL A 178 -18.56 -1.23 -3.35
CA VAL A 178 -17.63 -1.12 -4.47
C VAL A 178 -16.25 -0.73 -3.97
N SER A 179 -16.18 0.22 -3.05
CA SER A 179 -14.93 0.64 -2.44
C SER A 179 -14.21 -0.51 -1.75
N THR A 180 -14.94 -1.30 -0.96
CA THR A 180 -14.39 -2.47 -0.26
C THR A 180 -13.78 -3.49 -1.23
N PHE A 181 -14.52 -3.90 -2.26
CA PHE A 181 -13.99 -4.86 -3.23
C PHE A 181 -12.85 -4.29 -4.06
N ASN A 182 -12.94 -3.02 -4.44
CA ASN A 182 -11.87 -2.33 -5.15
C ASN A 182 -10.58 -2.28 -4.31
N TYR A 183 -10.69 -1.95 -3.01
CA TYR A 183 -9.55 -1.97 -2.09
C TYR A 183 -8.95 -3.37 -1.92
N VAL A 184 -9.78 -4.39 -1.74
CA VAL A 184 -9.33 -5.79 -1.70
C VAL A 184 -8.59 -6.14 -2.99
N GLY A 185 -9.10 -5.71 -4.15
CA GLY A 185 -8.46 -5.93 -5.45
C GLY A 185 -7.05 -5.34 -5.51
N ILE A 186 -6.88 -4.05 -5.19
CA ILE A 186 -5.57 -3.39 -5.28
C ILE A 186 -4.58 -3.95 -4.25
N ALA A 187 -5.01 -4.18 -3.01
CA ALA A 187 -4.16 -4.76 -1.99
C ALA A 187 -3.69 -6.18 -2.36
N MET A 188 -4.56 -6.95 -3.03
CA MET A 188 -4.23 -8.30 -3.47
C MET A 188 -3.33 -8.33 -4.70
N MET A 189 -3.38 -7.34 -5.60
CA MET A 189 -2.46 -7.28 -6.75
C MET A 189 -1.00 -7.28 -6.34
N GLY A 190 -0.63 -6.55 -5.27
CA GLY A 190 0.69 -6.61 -4.67
C GLY A 190 0.92 -7.88 -3.83
N GLY A 191 -0.06 -8.23 -2.99
CA GLY A 191 0.04 -9.31 -2.02
C GLY A 191 0.02 -10.72 -2.61
N ILE A 192 -0.79 -10.99 -3.64
CA ILE A 192 -0.92 -12.32 -4.24
C ILE A 192 0.41 -12.80 -4.82
N SER A 193 1.09 -11.96 -5.59
CA SER A 193 2.36 -12.33 -6.23
C SER A 193 3.40 -12.75 -5.19
N MET A 194 3.54 -11.98 -4.12
CA MET A 194 4.46 -12.30 -3.02
C MET A 194 4.00 -13.50 -2.21
N GLY A 195 2.68 -13.62 -1.94
CA GLY A 195 2.10 -14.78 -1.26
C GLY A 195 2.38 -16.09 -2.00
N ILE A 196 2.23 -16.11 -3.32
CA ILE A 196 2.55 -17.28 -4.15
C ILE A 196 4.02 -17.66 -4.04
N ILE A 197 4.95 -16.68 -4.15
CA ILE A 197 6.39 -16.95 -4.07
C ILE A 197 6.77 -17.45 -2.67
N MET A 198 6.31 -16.76 -1.62
CA MET A 198 6.56 -17.18 -0.23
C MET A 198 5.96 -18.56 0.10
N GLY A 199 4.80 -18.86 -0.47
CA GLY A 199 4.20 -20.19 -0.38
C GLY A 199 5.04 -21.24 -1.09
N GLY A 200 5.64 -20.89 -2.23
CA GLY A 200 6.49 -21.78 -3.02
C GLY A 200 7.73 -22.28 -2.28
N ASP A 201 8.25 -21.49 -1.35
CA ASP A 201 9.37 -21.88 -0.48
C ASP A 201 8.95 -22.85 0.64
N MET A 202 7.66 -23.10 0.83
CA MET A 202 7.12 -23.96 1.87
C MET A 202 6.67 -25.29 1.30
N LEU A 203 7.15 -26.42 1.87
CA LEU A 203 6.78 -27.78 1.45
C LEU A 203 5.41 -28.22 1.98
N ASP A 204 4.96 -27.67 3.10
CA ASP A 204 3.70 -28.04 3.74
C ASP A 204 2.58 -27.02 3.46
N LEU A 205 1.55 -27.47 2.72
CA LEU A 205 0.38 -26.68 2.37
C LEU A 205 -0.34 -26.08 3.60
N LYS A 206 -0.40 -26.82 4.69
CA LYS A 206 -1.11 -26.36 5.91
C LYS A 206 -0.36 -25.23 6.57
N THR A 207 0.96 -25.35 6.66
CA THR A 207 1.82 -24.30 7.21
C THR A 207 1.79 -23.05 6.34
N ALA A 208 1.87 -23.20 5.00
CA ALA A 208 1.74 -22.10 4.05
C ALA A 208 0.37 -21.39 4.21
N GLY A 209 -0.73 -22.15 4.22
CA GLY A 209 -2.06 -21.58 4.39
C GLY A 209 -2.25 -20.86 5.72
N ARG A 210 -1.77 -21.43 6.84
CA ARG A 210 -1.82 -20.78 8.16
C ARG A 210 -0.99 -19.47 8.18
N GLY A 211 0.17 -19.48 7.53
CA GLY A 211 1.02 -18.28 7.40
C GLY A 211 0.32 -17.15 6.67
N GLY A 212 -0.32 -17.46 5.52
CA GLY A 212 -1.13 -16.51 4.76
C GLY A 212 -2.33 -15.99 5.54
N MET A 213 -3.08 -16.91 6.16
CA MET A 213 -4.25 -16.56 6.97
C MET A 213 -3.89 -15.63 8.14
N LEU A 214 -2.83 -15.92 8.88
CA LEU A 214 -2.40 -15.08 10.00
C LEU A 214 -1.90 -13.71 9.51
N GLY A 215 -1.13 -13.66 8.42
CA GLY A 215 -0.65 -12.40 7.85
C GLY A 215 -1.79 -11.51 7.35
N GLY A 216 -2.76 -12.10 6.63
CA GLY A 216 -3.96 -11.39 6.17
C GLY A 216 -4.87 -10.93 7.32
N LEU A 217 -4.99 -11.74 8.39
CA LEU A 217 -5.76 -11.40 9.58
C LEU A 217 -5.15 -10.19 10.32
N LEU A 218 -3.83 -10.19 10.52
CA LEU A 218 -3.14 -9.06 11.15
C LEU A 218 -3.33 -7.77 10.33
N PHE A 219 -3.23 -7.86 8.99
CA PHE A 219 -3.49 -6.74 8.11
C PHE A 219 -4.94 -6.23 8.24
N GLY A 220 -5.92 -7.13 8.20
CA GLY A 220 -7.33 -6.77 8.31
C GLY A 220 -7.69 -6.16 9.67
N ILE A 221 -7.11 -6.66 10.78
CA ILE A 221 -7.28 -6.07 12.10
C ILE A 221 -6.75 -4.64 12.12
N LEU A 222 -5.53 -4.43 11.61
CA LEU A 222 -4.92 -3.11 11.57
C LEU A 222 -5.71 -2.16 10.66
N LEU A 223 -6.27 -2.67 9.54
CA LEU A 223 -7.15 -1.92 8.66
C LEU A 223 -8.39 -1.40 9.41
N VAL A 224 -9.11 -2.28 10.11
CA VAL A 224 -10.31 -1.88 10.87
C VAL A 224 -9.94 -0.86 11.95
N MET A 225 -8.85 -1.09 12.68
CA MET A 225 -8.38 -0.15 13.70
C MET A 225 -8.12 1.23 13.12
N MET A 226 -7.41 1.31 11.99
CA MET A 226 -7.09 2.58 11.34
C MET A 226 -8.32 3.26 10.74
N VAL A 227 -9.27 2.51 10.16
CA VAL A 227 -10.53 3.08 9.63
C VAL A 227 -11.31 3.78 10.73
N ILE A 228 -11.44 3.17 11.91
CA ILE A 228 -12.15 3.79 13.05
C ILE A 228 -11.36 5.01 13.55
N ALA A 229 -10.03 4.93 13.64
CA ALA A 229 -9.21 6.07 14.02
C ALA A 229 -9.36 7.26 13.05
N MET A 230 -9.42 7.01 11.74
CA MET A 230 -9.67 8.03 10.73
C MET A 230 -11.08 8.64 10.84
N LEU A 231 -12.09 7.81 11.12
CA LEU A 231 -13.47 8.28 11.30
C LEU A 231 -13.59 9.19 12.55
N PHE A 232 -12.98 8.81 13.66
CA PHE A 232 -13.02 9.60 14.89
C PHE A 232 -12.31 10.95 14.77
N ASN A 233 -11.34 11.06 13.87
CA ASN A 233 -10.55 12.27 13.65
C ASN A 233 -10.76 12.87 12.25
N SER A 234 -11.86 12.53 11.59
CA SER A 234 -12.11 12.93 10.20
C SER A 234 -12.07 14.44 10.00
N GLU A 235 -12.61 15.23 10.94
CA GLU A 235 -12.61 16.70 10.88
C GLU A 235 -11.21 17.32 10.85
N THR A 236 -10.24 16.66 11.47
CA THR A 236 -8.87 17.18 11.57
C THR A 236 -7.99 16.75 10.41
N VAL A 237 -8.28 15.59 9.78
CA VAL A 237 -7.36 14.97 8.80
C VAL A 237 -7.91 14.89 7.37
N TYR A 238 -9.14 15.34 7.10
CA TYR A 238 -9.80 15.13 5.80
C TYR A 238 -9.10 15.81 4.61
N GLN A 239 -8.32 16.86 4.86
CA GLN A 239 -7.56 17.60 3.85
C GLN A 239 -6.07 17.22 3.81
N ASP A 240 -5.60 16.41 4.76
CA ASP A 240 -4.19 16.09 4.85
C ASP A 240 -3.77 15.06 3.81
N ALA A 241 -2.59 15.26 3.23
CA ALA A 241 -2.03 14.29 2.30
C ALA A 241 -1.63 12.97 2.98
N LEU A 242 -1.15 13.05 4.24
CA LEU A 242 -0.81 11.90 5.07
C LEU A 242 -1.57 11.97 6.41
N PRO A 243 -2.83 11.53 6.46
CA PRO A 243 -3.67 11.57 7.67
C PRO A 243 -3.02 10.93 8.89
N THR A 244 -2.36 9.77 8.72
CA THR A 244 -1.65 9.09 9.82
C THR A 244 -0.56 9.96 10.44
N LEU A 245 0.19 10.70 9.62
CA LEU A 245 1.24 11.58 10.09
C LEU A 245 0.67 12.72 10.97
N SER A 246 -0.45 13.30 10.55
CA SER A 246 -1.16 14.33 11.33
C SER A 246 -1.60 13.81 12.68
N LEU A 247 -2.22 12.62 12.71
CA LEU A 247 -2.66 11.99 13.96
C LEU A 247 -1.50 11.72 14.91
N ILE A 248 -0.35 11.25 14.39
CA ILE A 248 0.83 11.01 15.22
C ILE A 248 1.43 12.33 15.73
N THR A 249 1.48 13.35 14.87
CA THR A 249 2.01 14.67 15.23
C THR A 249 1.14 15.36 16.27
N ALA A 250 -0.18 15.16 16.22
CA ALA A 250 -1.13 15.66 17.23
C ALA A 250 -0.88 15.03 18.62
N ILE A 251 -0.40 13.78 18.69
CA ILE A 251 -0.02 13.17 19.97
C ILE A 251 1.27 13.81 20.50
N SER A 252 2.28 13.95 19.63
CA SER A 252 3.57 14.52 19.99
C SER A 252 4.38 14.90 18.76
N THR A 253 4.86 16.14 18.68
CA THR A 253 5.69 16.61 17.55
C THR A 253 6.96 15.79 17.34
N PRO A 254 7.74 15.40 18.39
CA PRO A 254 8.88 14.50 18.22
C PRO A 254 8.49 13.13 17.65
N LEU A 255 7.34 12.59 18.07
CA LEU A 255 6.82 11.33 17.57
C LEU A 255 6.41 11.45 16.08
N GLY A 256 5.81 12.60 15.71
CA GLY A 256 5.48 12.93 14.32
C GLY A 256 6.73 12.99 13.43
N THR A 257 7.80 13.62 13.89
CA THR A 257 9.07 13.66 13.15
C THR A 257 9.66 12.26 12.97
N PHE A 258 9.64 11.43 13.99
CA PHE A 258 10.08 10.04 13.91
C PHE A 258 9.21 9.23 12.94
N ALA A 259 7.89 9.41 13.01
CA ALA A 259 6.93 8.75 12.10
C ALA A 259 7.14 9.18 10.64
N SER A 260 7.38 10.47 10.38
CA SER A 260 7.68 10.97 9.03
C SER A 260 8.90 10.27 8.43
N ILE A 261 9.97 10.10 9.20
CA ILE A 261 11.17 9.37 8.76
C ILE A 261 10.81 7.91 8.41
N ILE A 262 10.07 7.22 9.27
CA ILE A 262 9.66 5.83 9.06
C ILE A 262 8.78 5.72 7.82
N ILE A 263 7.76 6.58 7.67
CA ILE A 263 6.87 6.60 6.51
C ILE A 263 7.68 6.88 5.23
N TYR A 264 8.62 7.84 5.26
CA TYR A 264 9.47 8.15 4.13
C TYR A 264 10.33 6.96 3.68
N VAL A 265 10.89 6.21 4.64
CA VAL A 265 11.66 4.98 4.34
C VAL A 265 10.75 3.86 3.82
N MET A 266 9.52 3.75 4.30
CA MET A 266 8.55 2.80 3.75
C MET A 266 8.14 3.17 2.32
N ILE A 267 7.91 4.45 2.04
CA ILE A 267 7.65 4.96 0.69
C ILE A 267 8.84 4.59 -0.21
N PHE A 268 10.07 4.81 0.26
CA PHE A 268 11.29 4.44 -0.46
C PHE A 268 11.37 2.94 -0.77
N SER A 269 11.10 2.08 0.22
CA SER A 269 11.10 0.62 0.02
C SER A 269 10.09 0.19 -1.06
N THR A 270 8.88 0.74 -0.99
CA THR A 270 7.80 0.44 -1.94
C THR A 270 8.13 0.97 -3.35
N ALA A 271 8.62 2.20 -3.46
CA ALA A 271 9.03 2.80 -4.73
C ALA A 271 10.18 2.02 -5.38
N LEU A 272 11.23 1.73 -4.62
CA LEU A 272 12.39 0.97 -5.09
C LEU A 272 11.99 -0.42 -5.61
N GLY A 273 11.21 -1.16 -4.83
CA GLY A 273 10.74 -2.50 -5.20
C GLY A 273 9.92 -2.50 -6.49
N ASN A 274 8.99 -1.56 -6.62
CA ASN A 274 8.12 -1.45 -7.79
C ASN A 274 8.88 -0.97 -9.03
N PHE A 275 9.71 0.09 -8.96
CA PHE A 275 10.51 0.55 -10.08
C PHE A 275 11.53 -0.50 -10.54
N TYR A 276 12.14 -1.22 -9.60
CA TYR A 276 13.07 -2.30 -9.92
C TYR A 276 12.38 -3.45 -10.65
N SER A 277 11.26 -3.94 -10.12
CA SER A 277 10.46 -5.01 -10.71
C SER A 277 9.94 -4.62 -12.10
N LEU A 278 9.39 -3.40 -12.23
CA LEU A 278 8.91 -2.86 -13.49
C LEU A 278 10.03 -2.75 -14.53
N SER A 279 11.20 -2.23 -14.14
CA SER A 279 12.36 -2.11 -15.03
C SER A 279 12.83 -3.47 -15.54
N ARG A 280 12.87 -4.48 -14.67
CA ARG A 280 13.18 -5.87 -15.05
C ARG A 280 12.20 -6.42 -16.09
N ARG A 281 10.90 -6.15 -15.92
CA ARG A 281 9.85 -6.61 -16.84
C ARG A 281 9.96 -5.93 -18.20
N VAL A 282 10.14 -4.61 -18.23
CA VAL A 282 10.23 -3.84 -19.48
C VAL A 282 11.43 -4.30 -20.34
N VAL A 283 12.56 -4.63 -19.72
CA VAL A 283 13.78 -5.06 -20.44
C VAL A 283 14.04 -6.57 -20.35
N ALA A 284 13.02 -7.39 -20.10
CA ALA A 284 13.18 -8.84 -19.93
C ALA A 284 13.94 -9.52 -21.08
N LYS A 285 13.81 -9.01 -22.32
CA LYS A 285 14.52 -9.50 -23.51
C LYS A 285 15.93 -8.94 -23.70
N LYS A 286 16.28 -7.87 -22.98
CA LYS A 286 17.58 -7.14 -23.10
C LYS A 286 18.02 -6.65 -21.73
N PRO A 287 18.44 -7.54 -20.84
CA PRO A 287 18.77 -7.22 -19.44
C PRO A 287 19.93 -6.20 -19.31
N GLU A 288 20.76 -6.04 -20.32
CA GLU A 288 21.81 -5.02 -20.39
C GLU A 288 21.29 -3.59 -20.37
N HIS A 289 20.02 -3.36 -20.72
CA HIS A 289 19.38 -2.03 -20.69
C HIS A 289 18.67 -1.73 -19.37
N PHE A 290 18.81 -2.58 -18.36
CA PHE A 290 18.09 -2.44 -17.07
C PHE A 290 18.29 -1.06 -16.43
N HIS A 291 19.52 -0.61 -16.28
CA HIS A 291 19.81 0.69 -15.65
C HIS A 291 19.23 1.88 -16.42
N LYS A 292 19.27 1.80 -17.77
CA LYS A 292 18.64 2.83 -18.62
C LYS A 292 17.13 2.87 -18.44
N ALA A 293 16.49 1.69 -18.42
CA ALA A 293 15.06 1.57 -18.20
C ALA A 293 14.66 2.10 -16.82
N LEU A 294 15.42 1.75 -15.77
CA LEU A 294 15.18 2.24 -14.42
C LEU A 294 15.22 3.77 -14.37
N ILE A 295 16.26 4.40 -14.90
CA ILE A 295 16.40 5.86 -14.91
C ILE A 295 15.22 6.50 -15.66
N ILE A 296 14.89 6.00 -16.85
CA ILE A 296 13.79 6.56 -17.66
C ILE A 296 12.45 6.44 -16.92
N LEU A 297 12.15 5.27 -16.35
CA LEU A 297 10.90 5.05 -15.64
C LEU A 297 10.79 5.92 -14.37
N VAL A 298 11.88 6.08 -13.63
CA VAL A 298 11.90 6.97 -12.45
C VAL A 298 11.73 8.43 -12.86
N LEU A 299 12.35 8.88 -13.95
CA LEU A 299 12.18 10.25 -14.45
C LEU A 299 10.76 10.52 -14.94
N ILE A 300 10.13 9.56 -15.64
CA ILE A 300 8.72 9.66 -16.01
C ILE A 300 7.86 9.73 -14.75
N GLY A 301 8.09 8.84 -13.78
CA GLY A 301 7.39 8.83 -12.51
C GLY A 301 7.57 10.14 -11.73
N PHE A 302 8.77 10.73 -11.74
CA PHE A 302 9.03 12.04 -11.15
C PHE A 302 8.22 13.14 -11.84
N GLY A 303 8.14 13.13 -13.16
CA GLY A 303 7.28 14.07 -13.90
C GLY A 303 5.79 13.94 -13.52
N LEU A 304 5.30 12.73 -13.26
CA LEU A 304 3.92 12.49 -12.83
C LEU A 304 3.70 12.81 -11.34
N SER A 305 4.74 12.83 -10.52
CA SER A 305 4.65 13.11 -9.07
C SER A 305 4.39 14.58 -8.72
N PHE A 306 4.34 15.48 -9.70
CA PHE A 306 3.91 16.86 -9.49
C PHE A 306 2.40 17.02 -9.28
N LEU A 307 1.62 15.95 -9.53
CA LEU A 307 0.22 15.89 -9.15
C LEU A 307 0.11 15.64 -7.64
N ASP A 308 -0.94 16.18 -7.04
CA ASP A 308 -1.21 16.01 -5.60
C ASP A 308 -1.37 14.54 -5.21
N PHE A 309 -0.73 14.13 -4.11
CA PHE A 309 -0.71 12.75 -3.63
C PHE A 309 -2.11 12.21 -3.32
N ALA A 310 -2.93 12.99 -2.60
CA ALA A 310 -4.29 12.56 -2.24
C ALA A 310 -5.15 12.38 -3.49
N THR A 311 -5.01 13.26 -4.47
CA THR A 311 -5.67 13.16 -5.78
C THR A 311 -5.22 11.90 -6.53
N LEU A 312 -3.92 11.62 -6.54
CA LEU A 312 -3.39 10.40 -7.19
C LEU A 312 -3.92 9.12 -6.53
N VAL A 313 -3.96 9.05 -5.20
CA VAL A 313 -4.56 7.92 -4.47
C VAL A 313 -6.04 7.79 -4.82
N GLY A 314 -6.77 8.90 -4.91
CA GLY A 314 -8.21 8.92 -5.19
C GLY A 314 -8.61 8.53 -6.61
N PHE A 315 -7.73 8.66 -7.60
CA PHE A 315 -8.03 8.32 -8.99
C PHE A 315 -7.28 7.09 -9.48
N VAL A 316 -5.97 7.04 -9.25
CA VAL A 316 -5.11 5.99 -9.82
C VAL A 316 -5.35 4.65 -9.15
N PHE A 317 -5.47 4.64 -7.82
CA PHE A 317 -5.69 3.40 -7.08
C PHE A 317 -7.05 2.77 -7.39
N PRO A 318 -8.19 3.49 -7.43
CA PRO A 318 -9.44 2.93 -7.87
C PRO A 318 -9.41 2.32 -9.28
N ILE A 319 -8.72 2.96 -10.24
CA ILE A 319 -8.56 2.41 -11.60
C ILE A 319 -7.83 1.06 -11.53
N THR A 320 -6.73 0.98 -10.78
CA THR A 320 -5.99 -0.27 -10.63
C THR A 320 -6.78 -1.33 -9.87
N GLY A 321 -7.60 -0.93 -8.90
CA GLY A 321 -8.51 -1.81 -8.18
C GLY A 321 -9.60 -2.40 -9.08
N TYR A 322 -10.21 -1.60 -9.97
CA TYR A 322 -11.17 -2.10 -10.97
C TYR A 322 -10.54 -3.08 -11.97
N LEU A 323 -9.28 -2.88 -12.34
CA LEU A 323 -8.55 -3.82 -13.19
C LEU A 323 -8.20 -5.13 -12.46
N ALA A 324 -8.23 -5.12 -11.14
CA ALA A 324 -7.94 -6.28 -10.29
C ALA A 324 -9.16 -7.18 -10.03
N LEU A 325 -10.36 -6.64 -10.19
CA LEU A 325 -11.64 -7.35 -10.03
C LEU A 325 -12.02 -8.13 -11.30
#